data_b49e50fd0cd6c73e6a7b1e8bdae2fd74
#
_entry.id   b49e50fd0cd6c73e6a7b1e8bdae2fd74
#
_cell.length_a   1.000
_cell.length_b   1.000
_cell.length_c   1.000
_cell.angle_alpha   90.00
_cell.angle_beta   90.00
_cell.angle_gamma   90.00
#
_symmetry.space_group_name_H-M   'P 1'
#
loop_
_entity.id
_entity.type
_entity.pdbx_description
1 polymer ?
#
loop_
_entity_poly.entity_id
_entity_poly.type
_entity_poly.pdbx_seq_one_letter_code
_entity_poly.pdbx_strand_id
1 'polypeptide(L)'
;SKESVLETIQGAAQTVQELDPDLILLEEVDLDATRSYHVAQDALFSQSFADYCYNLAIDFDSPFLFYPFTQPHGKSLSALMTYSRLPITSALRRSLPISESLSKLVDLDRCYSVSRIPVENGRELVVYTVHLSAYGNSDAVREGQKRMLQEDMAGELALGNYVICGGDFNHNLLAAENETDAESWAYPFPRSYLPEGMSFCLDLLDDTRRASLAPTTRNADIPYDPERSLCLTVDGFLISDNIELVDYSTIDTGFRWSDHNPVMLTFRLLQQ
;
A
#
# COMPACT_ATOMS: atom_id res chain seq x y z
N SER A 1 -17.54 -15.03 -9.23
CA SER A 1 -17.22 -15.80 -10.45
C SER A 1 -15.92 -15.29 -11.07
N LYS A 2 -15.33 -16.07 -11.96
CA LYS A 2 -14.14 -15.65 -12.70
C LYS A 2 -14.41 -14.39 -13.53
N GLU A 3 -15.56 -14.30 -14.16
CA GLU A 3 -15.99 -13.13 -14.93
C GLU A 3 -16.05 -11.87 -14.08
N SER A 4 -16.58 -11.98 -12.87
CA SER A 4 -16.64 -10.86 -11.91
C SER A 4 -15.23 -10.38 -11.51
N VAL A 5 -14.28 -11.30 -11.31
CA VAL A 5 -12.89 -10.93 -11.00
C VAL A 5 -12.27 -10.20 -12.19
N LEU A 6 -12.47 -10.68 -13.41
CA LEU A 6 -11.96 -10.02 -14.61
C LEU A 6 -12.54 -8.61 -14.78
N GLU A 7 -13.86 -8.45 -14.58
CA GLU A 7 -14.52 -7.15 -14.63
C GLU A 7 -13.95 -6.19 -13.58
N THR A 8 -13.74 -6.66 -12.35
CA THR A 8 -13.17 -5.88 -11.25
C THR A 8 -11.76 -5.40 -11.59
N ILE A 9 -10.89 -6.29 -12.08
CA ILE A 9 -9.51 -5.92 -12.43
C ILE A 9 -9.47 -4.95 -13.61
N GLN A 10 -10.32 -5.16 -14.62
CA GLN A 10 -10.43 -4.23 -15.75
C GLN A 10 -10.90 -2.85 -15.30
N GLY A 11 -11.90 -2.79 -14.41
CA GLY A 11 -12.40 -1.53 -13.87
C GLY A 11 -11.36 -0.81 -13.02
N ALA A 12 -10.61 -1.52 -12.17
CA ALA A 12 -9.52 -0.97 -11.39
C ALA A 12 -8.39 -0.42 -12.31
N ALA A 13 -7.96 -1.21 -13.29
CA ALA A 13 -6.94 -0.78 -14.26
C ALA A 13 -7.38 0.45 -15.06
N GLN A 14 -8.63 0.48 -15.53
CA GLN A 14 -9.17 1.63 -16.25
C GLN A 14 -9.20 2.90 -15.36
N THR A 15 -9.61 2.77 -14.11
CA THR A 15 -9.61 3.89 -13.14
C THR A 15 -8.20 4.49 -13.02
N VAL A 16 -7.18 3.64 -12.89
CA VAL A 16 -5.78 4.09 -12.80
C VAL A 16 -5.31 4.72 -14.12
N GLN A 17 -5.66 4.13 -15.28
CA GLN A 17 -5.30 4.68 -16.59
C GLN A 17 -5.90 6.08 -16.82
N GLU A 18 -7.13 6.31 -16.38
CA GLU A 18 -7.79 7.63 -16.48
C GLU A 18 -7.11 8.71 -15.63
N LEU A 19 -6.45 8.32 -14.55
CA LEU A 19 -5.63 9.22 -13.71
C LEU A 19 -4.28 9.55 -14.34
N ASP A 20 -3.84 8.75 -15.30
CA ASP A 20 -2.58 8.92 -16.07
C ASP A 20 -1.33 9.16 -15.20
N PRO A 21 -1.05 8.33 -14.18
CA PRO A 21 0.06 8.55 -13.25
C PRO A 21 1.41 8.15 -13.85
N ASP A 22 2.50 8.75 -13.37
CA ASP A 22 3.87 8.34 -13.70
C ASP A 22 4.33 7.11 -12.92
N LEU A 23 3.81 6.94 -11.71
CA LEU A 23 4.08 5.83 -10.79
C LEU A 23 2.78 5.20 -10.33
N ILE A 24 2.75 3.86 -10.23
CA ILE A 24 1.60 3.11 -9.73
C ILE A 24 2.10 2.11 -8.68
N LEU A 25 1.50 2.13 -7.50
CA LEU A 25 1.76 1.17 -6.44
C LEU A 25 0.49 0.32 -6.27
N LEU A 26 0.65 -1.00 -6.37
CA LEU A 26 -0.46 -1.95 -6.20
C LEU A 26 -0.09 -2.96 -5.12
N GLU A 27 -1.04 -3.24 -4.26
CA GLU A 27 -0.96 -4.26 -3.22
C GLU A 27 -1.95 -5.39 -3.51
N GLU A 28 -1.73 -6.54 -2.88
CA GLU A 28 -2.60 -7.72 -3.01
C GLU A 28 -2.90 -8.17 -4.44
N VAL A 29 -1.94 -8.01 -5.35
CA VAL A 29 -2.09 -8.47 -6.73
C VAL A 29 -1.94 -10.00 -6.76
N ASP A 30 -3.04 -10.71 -6.99
CA ASP A 30 -3.03 -12.16 -7.04
C ASP A 30 -2.38 -12.66 -8.35
N LEU A 31 -1.31 -13.47 -8.21
CA LEU A 31 -0.71 -14.19 -9.33
C LEU A 31 -1.43 -15.53 -9.56
N ASP A 32 -1.75 -16.20 -8.44
CA ASP A 32 -2.46 -17.48 -8.44
C ASP A 32 -3.11 -17.71 -7.07
N ALA A 33 -4.38 -17.36 -6.94
CA ALA A 33 -5.11 -17.53 -5.70
C ALA A 33 -6.50 -18.12 -5.91
N THR A 34 -6.92 -18.98 -4.98
CA THR A 34 -8.25 -19.59 -5.01
C THR A 34 -9.34 -18.53 -4.89
N ARG A 35 -9.14 -17.49 -4.08
CA ARG A 35 -10.08 -16.37 -3.87
C ARG A 35 -10.40 -15.62 -5.19
N SER A 36 -9.43 -15.52 -6.08
CA SER A 36 -9.54 -14.87 -7.39
C SER A 36 -9.75 -15.84 -8.56
N TYR A 37 -10.18 -17.07 -8.28
CA TYR A 37 -10.42 -18.11 -9.30
C TYR A 37 -9.20 -18.37 -10.17
N HIS A 38 -8.00 -18.29 -9.61
CA HIS A 38 -6.71 -18.48 -10.29
C HIS A 38 -6.52 -17.53 -11.49
N VAL A 39 -7.09 -16.32 -11.41
CA VAL A 39 -6.85 -15.26 -12.39
C VAL A 39 -5.49 -14.65 -12.12
N ALA A 40 -4.60 -14.64 -13.10
CA ALA A 40 -3.31 -13.96 -13.05
C ALA A 40 -3.51 -12.45 -13.19
N GLN A 41 -3.75 -11.76 -12.08
CA GLN A 41 -4.03 -10.32 -12.06
C GLN A 41 -2.81 -9.50 -12.47
N ASP A 42 -1.60 -9.96 -12.10
CA ASP A 42 -0.32 -9.37 -12.50
C ASP A 42 -0.19 -9.26 -14.03
N ALA A 43 -0.58 -10.30 -14.76
CA ALA A 43 -0.56 -10.30 -16.21
C ALA A 43 -1.56 -9.31 -16.81
N LEU A 44 -2.75 -9.18 -16.21
CA LEU A 44 -3.80 -8.24 -16.66
C LEU A 44 -3.37 -6.78 -16.40
N PHE A 45 -2.82 -6.47 -15.23
CA PHE A 45 -2.28 -5.14 -14.94
C PHE A 45 -1.09 -4.82 -15.83
N SER A 46 -0.16 -5.75 -16.05
CA SER A 46 0.99 -5.53 -16.94
C SER A 46 0.58 -5.31 -18.40
N GLN A 47 -0.50 -5.94 -18.84
CA GLN A 47 -1.08 -5.67 -20.16
C GLN A 47 -1.71 -4.27 -20.21
N SER A 48 -2.40 -3.84 -19.16
CA SER A 48 -3.02 -2.52 -19.07
C SER A 48 -1.98 -1.40 -18.97
N PHE A 49 -0.83 -1.67 -18.36
CA PHE A 49 0.27 -0.74 -18.14
C PHE A 49 1.51 -1.09 -18.97
N ALA A 50 1.32 -1.48 -20.23
CA ALA A 50 2.38 -1.98 -21.11
C ALA A 50 3.51 -0.97 -21.35
N ASP A 51 3.24 0.35 -21.23
CA ASP A 51 4.23 1.43 -21.42
C ASP A 51 5.05 1.73 -20.15
N TYR A 52 4.78 1.00 -19.05
CA TYR A 52 5.51 1.13 -17.80
C TYR A 52 6.54 0.02 -17.66
N CYS A 53 7.70 0.33 -17.08
CA CYS A 53 8.52 -0.70 -16.45
C CYS A 53 7.97 -1.03 -15.06
N TYR A 54 8.26 -2.21 -14.53
CA TYR A 54 7.75 -2.59 -13.22
C TYR A 54 8.69 -3.52 -12.46
N ASN A 55 8.49 -3.58 -11.15
CA ASN A 55 8.97 -4.67 -10.32
C ASN A 55 7.79 -5.38 -9.64
N LEU A 56 8.03 -6.61 -9.25
CA LEU A 56 7.09 -7.46 -8.52
C LEU A 56 7.80 -8.07 -7.31
N ALA A 57 7.20 -7.89 -6.13
CA ALA A 57 7.69 -8.47 -4.89
C ALA A 57 6.60 -9.37 -4.28
N ILE A 58 6.87 -10.67 -4.18
CA ILE A 58 5.93 -11.62 -3.56
C ILE A 58 5.71 -11.21 -2.10
N ASP A 59 4.47 -10.89 -1.77
CA ASP A 59 4.02 -10.47 -0.44
C ASP A 59 3.40 -11.63 0.35
N PHE A 60 2.87 -12.62 -0.36
CA PHE A 60 2.31 -13.81 0.25
C PHE A 60 2.41 -15.02 -0.67
N ASP A 61 2.91 -16.14 -0.12
CA ASP A 61 2.97 -17.44 -0.81
C ASP A 61 2.53 -18.55 0.16
N SER A 62 1.33 -19.06 -0.04
CA SER A 62 0.80 -20.19 0.70
C SER A 62 0.15 -21.21 -0.23
N PRO A 63 0.62 -22.47 -0.24
CA PRO A 63 0.02 -23.50 -1.07
C PRO A 63 -1.41 -23.84 -0.63
N PHE A 64 -1.72 -23.65 0.64
CA PHE A 64 -3.09 -23.84 1.17
C PHE A 64 -3.30 -23.09 2.49
N LEU A 65 -4.12 -22.06 2.47
CA LEU A 65 -4.54 -21.33 3.66
C LEU A 65 -5.85 -21.93 4.21
N PHE A 66 -5.76 -22.59 5.36
CA PHE A 66 -6.88 -23.30 6.01
C PHE A 66 -7.92 -22.37 6.64
N TYR A 67 -7.62 -21.10 6.80
CA TYR A 67 -8.49 -20.12 7.46
C TYR A 67 -9.32 -19.33 6.43
N PRO A 68 -10.60 -19.00 6.73
CA PRO A 68 -11.42 -19.49 7.85
C PRO A 68 -11.80 -20.96 7.65
N PHE A 69 -11.88 -21.73 8.73
CA PHE A 69 -12.12 -23.20 8.67
C PHE A 69 -13.41 -23.60 7.96
N THR A 70 -14.40 -22.73 7.94
CA THR A 70 -15.70 -22.96 7.28
C THR A 70 -15.64 -22.73 5.77
N GLN A 71 -14.69 -21.90 5.31
CA GLN A 71 -14.48 -21.60 3.89
C GLN A 71 -13.00 -21.24 3.67
N PRO A 72 -12.10 -22.24 3.62
CA PRO A 72 -10.66 -22.00 3.48
C PRO A 72 -10.33 -21.15 2.25
N HIS A 73 -9.40 -20.21 2.40
CA HIS A 73 -8.92 -19.40 1.27
C HIS A 73 -8.15 -20.21 0.22
N GLY A 74 -7.70 -21.44 0.56
CA GLY A 74 -6.99 -22.30 -0.37
C GLY A 74 -5.60 -21.76 -0.73
N LYS A 75 -5.17 -21.96 -1.97
CA LYS A 75 -3.90 -21.39 -2.47
C LYS A 75 -3.98 -19.86 -2.51
N SER A 76 -2.90 -19.22 -2.10
CA SER A 76 -2.75 -17.76 -2.19
C SER A 76 -1.31 -17.42 -2.56
N LEU A 77 -1.13 -16.82 -3.71
CA LEU A 77 0.12 -16.26 -4.19
C LEU A 77 -0.17 -14.85 -4.67
N SER A 78 0.30 -13.85 -3.93
CA SER A 78 0.09 -12.44 -4.22
C SER A 78 1.36 -11.62 -4.08
N ALA A 79 1.36 -10.44 -4.68
CA ALA A 79 2.51 -9.56 -4.74
C ALA A 79 2.15 -8.10 -4.55
N LEU A 80 3.19 -7.32 -4.20
CA LEU A 80 3.27 -5.89 -4.41
C LEU A 80 3.81 -5.64 -5.81
N MET A 81 3.22 -4.71 -6.55
CA MET A 81 3.73 -4.29 -7.85
C MET A 81 3.94 -2.78 -7.88
N THR A 82 5.10 -2.38 -8.41
CA THR A 82 5.44 -0.97 -8.62
C THR A 82 5.68 -0.76 -10.10
N TYR A 83 4.85 0.07 -10.73
CA TYR A 83 4.98 0.47 -12.12
C TYR A 83 5.53 1.88 -12.23
N SER A 84 6.37 2.13 -13.23
CA SER A 84 6.98 3.44 -13.45
C SER A 84 7.14 3.72 -14.95
N ARG A 85 6.80 4.93 -15.37
CA ARG A 85 7.19 5.46 -16.70
C ARG A 85 8.66 5.83 -16.76
N LEU A 86 9.26 6.05 -15.59
CA LEU A 86 10.69 6.32 -15.48
C LEU A 86 11.44 5.01 -15.27
N PRO A 87 12.70 4.88 -15.75
CA PRO A 87 13.47 3.65 -15.62
C PRO A 87 13.70 3.29 -14.14
N ILE A 88 13.29 2.09 -13.74
CA ILE A 88 13.69 1.47 -12.47
C ILE A 88 15.02 0.76 -12.72
N THR A 89 16.09 1.23 -12.12
CA THR A 89 17.44 0.66 -12.31
C THR A 89 17.76 -0.45 -11.33
N SER A 90 17.08 -0.48 -10.20
CA SER A 90 17.25 -1.48 -9.16
C SER A 90 15.96 -1.64 -8.37
N ALA A 91 15.67 -2.87 -7.96
CA ALA A 91 14.54 -3.17 -7.08
C ALA A 91 14.94 -4.23 -6.04
N LEU A 92 14.43 -4.07 -4.83
CA LEU A 92 14.71 -4.95 -3.71
C LEU A 92 13.41 -5.28 -2.98
N ARG A 93 13.21 -6.57 -2.68
CA ARG A 93 12.18 -7.05 -1.75
C ARG A 93 12.78 -7.14 -0.35
N ARG A 94 12.11 -6.51 0.62
CA ARG A 94 12.50 -6.55 2.03
C ARG A 94 11.45 -7.32 2.83
N SER A 95 11.82 -8.50 3.32
CA SER A 95 10.94 -9.29 4.20
C SER A 95 10.73 -8.59 5.53
N LEU A 96 9.50 -8.39 5.91
CA LEU A 96 9.12 -7.82 7.19
C LEU A 96 9.16 -8.89 8.30
N PRO A 97 9.42 -8.52 9.56
CA PRO A 97 9.25 -9.43 10.69
C PRO A 97 7.82 -9.99 10.73
N ILE A 98 7.70 -11.27 10.96
CA ILE A 98 6.45 -12.00 11.14
C ILE A 98 6.50 -12.81 12.44
N SER A 99 5.34 -13.30 12.91
CA SER A 99 5.27 -14.13 14.11
C SER A 99 6.04 -15.45 13.93
N GLU A 100 6.79 -15.88 14.95
CA GLU A 100 7.48 -17.18 14.96
C GLU A 100 6.63 -18.32 15.57
N SER A 101 5.41 -18.03 16.00
CA SER A 101 4.51 -19.00 16.63
C SER A 101 3.82 -19.93 15.62
N LEU A 102 3.03 -20.89 16.10
CA LEU A 102 2.19 -21.75 15.25
C LEU A 102 1.20 -20.98 14.38
N SER A 103 0.94 -19.70 14.70
CA SER A 103 0.23 -18.76 13.82
C SER A 103 0.94 -18.52 12.49
N LYS A 104 2.22 -18.89 12.36
CA LYS A 104 3.00 -18.82 11.11
C LYS A 104 2.34 -19.54 9.92
N LEU A 105 1.49 -20.55 10.20
CA LEU A 105 0.70 -21.23 9.15
C LEU A 105 -0.44 -20.35 8.60
N VAL A 106 -0.76 -19.26 9.29
CA VAL A 106 -1.84 -18.31 8.95
C VAL A 106 -1.29 -16.89 8.78
N ASP A 107 -0.01 -16.69 9.11
CA ASP A 107 0.64 -15.38 9.05
C ASP A 107 1.15 -15.12 7.64
N LEU A 108 0.90 -13.91 7.16
CA LEU A 108 1.28 -13.48 5.82
C LEU A 108 2.78 -13.18 5.77
N ASP A 109 3.48 -13.65 4.74
CA ASP A 109 4.89 -13.32 4.47
C ASP A 109 5.04 -11.86 4.01
N ARG A 110 4.65 -10.91 4.87
CA ARG A 110 4.65 -9.49 4.55
C ARG A 110 6.02 -8.99 4.13
N CYS A 111 6.02 -8.09 3.18
CA CYS A 111 7.22 -7.41 2.71
C CYS A 111 6.91 -5.96 2.34
N TYR A 112 7.94 -5.21 2.03
CA TYR A 112 7.85 -4.02 1.20
C TYR A 112 8.85 -4.12 0.05
N SER A 113 8.58 -3.42 -1.04
CA SER A 113 9.51 -3.30 -2.14
C SER A 113 10.15 -1.93 -2.17
N VAL A 114 11.40 -1.88 -2.63
CA VAL A 114 12.17 -0.65 -2.79
C VAL A 114 12.57 -0.55 -4.25
N SER A 115 12.10 0.47 -4.95
CA SER A 115 12.43 0.72 -6.36
C SER A 115 13.27 1.99 -6.46
N ARG A 116 14.36 1.95 -7.25
CA ARG A 116 15.28 3.07 -7.42
C ARG A 116 15.17 3.64 -8.82
N ILE A 117 14.92 4.93 -8.88
CA ILE A 117 14.77 5.70 -10.12
C ILE A 117 15.83 6.81 -10.11
N PRO A 118 16.82 6.80 -11.01
CA PRO A 118 17.80 7.86 -11.11
C PRO A 118 17.17 9.21 -11.45
N VAL A 119 17.67 10.28 -10.86
CA VAL A 119 17.29 11.66 -11.16
C VAL A 119 18.49 12.48 -11.64
N GLU A 120 18.23 13.60 -12.34
CA GLU A 120 19.27 14.36 -13.06
C GLU A 120 20.42 14.87 -12.20
N ASN A 121 20.20 15.12 -10.90
CA ASN A 121 21.23 15.63 -9.98
C ASN A 121 22.17 14.55 -9.40
N GLY A 122 22.11 13.32 -9.94
CA GLY A 122 22.91 12.20 -9.46
C GLY A 122 22.40 11.54 -8.18
N ARG A 123 21.23 11.97 -7.68
CA ARG A 123 20.47 11.30 -6.61
C ARG A 123 19.50 10.28 -7.19
N GLU A 124 18.77 9.63 -6.33
CA GLU A 124 17.70 8.70 -6.72
C GLU A 124 16.37 9.12 -6.08
N LEU A 125 15.29 8.89 -6.81
CA LEU A 125 13.96 8.78 -6.23
C LEU A 125 13.79 7.32 -5.79
N VAL A 126 13.68 7.09 -4.50
CA VAL A 126 13.54 5.77 -3.90
C VAL A 126 12.08 5.61 -3.48
N VAL A 127 11.41 4.66 -4.13
CA VAL A 127 9.97 4.40 -3.95
C VAL A 127 9.78 3.12 -3.15
N TYR A 128 9.18 3.24 -1.99
CA TYR A 128 8.76 2.14 -1.13
C TYR A 128 7.30 1.84 -1.38
N THR A 129 6.99 0.60 -1.78
CA THR A 129 5.61 0.09 -1.84
C THR A 129 5.40 -0.82 -0.64
N VAL A 130 4.46 -0.46 0.24
CA VAL A 130 4.27 -1.14 1.53
C VAL A 130 2.88 -1.75 1.65
N HIS A 131 2.83 -2.88 2.35
CA HIS A 131 1.60 -3.48 2.85
C HIS A 131 1.91 -4.05 4.23
N LEU A 132 1.67 -3.25 5.27
CA LEU A 132 1.97 -3.63 6.64
C LEU A 132 0.94 -4.60 7.19
N SER A 133 1.30 -5.30 8.26
CA SER A 133 0.40 -6.24 8.91
C SER A 133 -0.78 -5.53 9.56
N ALA A 134 -1.97 -6.08 9.29
CA ALA A 134 -3.21 -5.69 9.92
C ALA A 134 -3.32 -6.21 11.36
N TYR A 135 -4.52 -6.10 11.89
CA TYR A 135 -4.96 -6.65 13.16
C TYR A 135 -4.66 -8.16 13.28
N GLY A 136 -4.33 -8.60 14.50
CA GLY A 136 -4.09 -10.03 14.82
C GLY A 136 -2.62 -10.40 15.04
N ASN A 137 -1.66 -9.60 14.59
CA ASN A 137 -0.25 -9.76 14.92
C ASN A 137 0.08 -9.18 16.29
N SER A 138 1.13 -9.71 16.95
CA SER A 138 1.60 -9.15 18.22
C SER A 138 2.08 -7.71 18.02
N ASP A 139 1.99 -6.89 19.08
CA ASP A 139 2.51 -5.52 19.06
C ASP A 139 3.99 -5.50 18.65
N ALA A 140 4.77 -6.46 19.14
CA ALA A 140 6.20 -6.57 18.80
C ALA A 140 6.45 -6.76 17.30
N VAL A 141 5.60 -7.52 16.60
CA VAL A 141 5.70 -7.69 15.13
C VAL A 141 5.39 -6.38 14.43
N ARG A 142 4.29 -5.72 14.77
CA ARG A 142 3.90 -4.43 14.17
C ARG A 142 4.94 -3.35 14.42
N GLU A 143 5.50 -3.28 15.63
CA GLU A 143 6.58 -2.35 15.97
C GLU A 143 7.85 -2.68 15.20
N GLY A 144 8.22 -3.95 15.11
CA GLY A 144 9.37 -4.41 14.34
C GLY A 144 9.28 -4.03 12.86
N GLN A 145 8.11 -4.17 12.25
CA GLN A 145 7.86 -3.76 10.85
C GLN A 145 8.04 -2.25 10.66
N LYS A 146 7.43 -1.43 11.52
CA LYS A 146 7.56 0.03 11.47
C LYS A 146 9.00 0.49 11.68
N ARG A 147 9.71 -0.11 12.63
CA ARG A 147 11.12 0.21 12.92
C ARG A 147 12.04 -0.12 11.74
N MET A 148 11.87 -1.29 11.13
CA MET A 148 12.66 -1.69 9.96
C MET A 148 12.46 -0.73 8.79
N LEU A 149 11.21 -0.34 8.52
CA LEU A 149 10.88 0.63 7.47
C LEU A 149 11.48 2.01 7.79
N GLN A 150 11.39 2.47 9.04
CA GLN A 150 11.99 3.72 9.52
C GLN A 150 13.50 3.76 9.30
N GLU A 151 14.21 2.69 9.68
CA GLU A 151 15.65 2.60 9.56
C GLU A 151 16.11 2.60 8.09
N ASP A 152 15.42 1.86 7.23
CA ASP A 152 15.73 1.82 5.80
C ASP A 152 15.52 3.19 5.14
N MET A 153 14.39 3.86 5.40
CA MET A 153 14.13 5.20 4.87
C MET A 153 15.13 6.23 5.41
N ALA A 154 15.48 6.18 6.70
CA ALA A 154 16.49 7.06 7.29
C ALA A 154 17.86 6.90 6.60
N GLY A 155 18.23 5.68 6.22
CA GLY A 155 19.44 5.43 5.44
C GLY A 155 19.45 6.13 4.09
N GLU A 156 18.31 6.14 3.38
CA GLU A 156 18.20 6.83 2.09
C GLU A 156 18.25 8.36 2.24
N LEU A 157 17.61 8.89 3.28
CA LEU A 157 17.68 10.33 3.60
C LEU A 157 19.11 10.78 3.89
N ALA A 158 19.87 9.97 4.62
CA ALA A 158 21.28 10.25 4.92
C ALA A 158 22.16 10.32 3.66
N LEU A 159 21.76 9.62 2.58
CA LEU A 159 22.40 9.68 1.26
C LEU A 159 21.94 10.91 0.44
N GLY A 160 20.95 11.66 0.90
CA GLY A 160 20.34 12.79 0.21
C GLY A 160 19.40 12.36 -0.91
N ASN A 161 18.92 11.12 -0.92
CA ASN A 161 17.95 10.65 -1.87
C ASN A 161 16.56 11.24 -1.59
N TYR A 162 15.71 11.25 -2.61
CA TYR A 162 14.29 11.56 -2.50
C TYR A 162 13.56 10.29 -2.11
N VAL A 163 12.71 10.32 -1.09
CA VAL A 163 12.03 9.13 -0.60
C VAL A 163 10.51 9.32 -0.64
N ILE A 164 9.83 8.39 -1.30
CA ILE A 164 8.38 8.22 -1.24
C ILE A 164 8.09 6.84 -0.69
N CYS A 165 7.18 6.75 0.28
CA CYS A 165 6.67 5.49 0.78
C CYS A 165 5.14 5.52 0.70
N GLY A 166 4.57 4.62 -0.09
CA GLY A 166 3.12 4.55 -0.29
C GLY A 166 2.58 3.14 -0.21
N GLY A 167 1.30 3.04 0.04
CA GLY A 167 0.57 1.78 0.09
C GLY A 167 -0.38 1.68 1.27
N ASP A 168 -0.71 0.45 1.63
CA ASP A 168 -1.57 0.12 2.78
C ASP A 168 -0.74 -0.05 4.05
N PHE A 169 -0.85 0.93 4.95
CA PHE A 169 -0.19 0.90 6.26
C PHE A 169 -0.95 0.06 7.29
N ASN A 170 -2.18 -0.37 7.00
CA ASN A 170 -3.06 -1.07 7.93
C ASN A 170 -3.19 -0.38 9.30
N HIS A 171 -3.03 0.93 9.33
CA HIS A 171 -3.19 1.79 10.49
C HIS A 171 -4.10 2.96 10.12
N ASN A 172 -4.89 3.45 11.07
CA ASN A 172 -5.69 4.65 10.86
C ASN A 172 -4.77 5.88 10.82
N LEU A 173 -4.56 6.42 9.62
CA LEU A 173 -3.64 7.54 9.38
C LEU A 173 -4.19 8.88 9.84
N LEU A 174 -5.51 8.98 10.09
CA LEU A 174 -6.19 10.20 10.56
C LEU A 174 -6.41 10.23 12.07
N ALA A 175 -6.33 9.09 12.74
CA ALA A 175 -6.54 9.01 14.18
C ALA A 175 -5.38 9.63 14.96
N ALA A 176 -5.68 10.33 16.05
CA ALA A 176 -4.69 10.79 16.99
C ALA A 176 -4.05 9.60 17.72
N GLU A 177 -2.77 9.71 18.10
CA GLU A 177 -2.03 8.60 18.74
C GLU A 177 -2.68 8.04 20.01
N ASN A 178 -3.45 8.87 20.72
CA ASN A 178 -4.14 8.50 21.94
C ASN A 178 -5.61 8.07 21.71
N GLU A 179 -6.03 8.05 20.46
CA GLU A 179 -7.40 7.70 20.11
C GLU A 179 -7.57 6.18 20.11
N THR A 180 -8.48 5.71 20.96
CA THR A 180 -8.87 4.30 21.01
C THR A 180 -10.33 4.20 20.60
N ASP A 181 -10.56 3.85 19.35
CA ASP A 181 -11.90 3.50 18.88
C ASP A 181 -12.09 1.98 19.01
N ALA A 182 -12.98 1.56 19.89
CA ALA A 182 -13.26 0.14 20.15
C ALA A 182 -13.91 -0.56 18.94
N GLU A 183 -14.48 0.20 18.00
CA GLU A 183 -15.09 -0.31 16.78
C GLU A 183 -14.09 -0.36 15.62
N SER A 184 -12.96 0.36 15.72
CA SER A 184 -11.92 0.39 14.70
C SER A 184 -10.98 -0.81 14.83
N TRP A 185 -10.78 -1.51 13.72
CA TRP A 185 -9.75 -2.55 13.63
C TRP A 185 -8.35 -2.00 13.42
N ALA A 186 -8.22 -0.75 12.94
CA ALA A 186 -6.94 -0.11 12.64
C ALA A 186 -6.53 0.84 13.77
N TYR A 187 -5.37 0.56 14.38
CA TYR A 187 -4.77 1.44 15.37
C TYR A 187 -4.17 2.70 14.72
N PRO A 188 -4.05 3.83 15.44
CA PRO A 188 -3.31 4.98 14.94
C PRO A 188 -1.88 4.61 14.54
N PHE A 189 -1.34 5.27 13.51
CA PHE A 189 0.08 5.15 13.16
C PHE A 189 0.91 6.13 14.01
N PRO A 190 1.77 5.65 14.93
CA PRO A 190 2.57 6.54 15.78
C PRO A 190 3.61 7.29 14.95
N ARG A 191 3.55 8.61 14.96
CA ARG A 191 4.48 9.48 14.21
C ARG A 191 5.94 9.35 14.67
N SER A 192 6.17 8.81 15.86
CA SER A 192 7.50 8.48 16.39
C SER A 192 8.26 7.42 15.57
N TYR A 193 7.54 6.66 14.72
CA TYR A 193 8.15 5.73 13.76
C TYR A 193 8.49 6.37 12.42
N LEU A 194 8.27 7.67 12.23
CA LEU A 194 8.75 8.36 11.04
C LEU A 194 10.22 8.77 11.25
N PRO A 195 11.10 8.59 10.25
CA PRO A 195 12.42 9.18 10.31
C PRO A 195 12.34 10.70 10.30
N GLU A 196 13.29 11.35 10.91
CA GLU A 196 13.43 12.81 10.80
C GLU A 196 13.57 13.19 9.31
N GLY A 197 12.83 14.18 8.87
CA GLY A 197 12.80 14.59 7.47
C GLY A 197 11.76 13.86 6.60
N MET A 198 10.83 13.11 7.21
CA MET A 198 9.67 12.54 6.51
C MET A 198 8.35 12.88 7.19
N SER A 199 7.33 13.08 6.37
CA SER A 199 5.96 13.34 6.83
C SER A 199 4.94 12.56 6.01
N PHE A 200 3.82 12.18 6.64
CA PHE A 200 2.63 11.79 5.87
C PHE A 200 2.11 12.99 5.09
N CYS A 201 1.76 12.80 3.82
CA CYS A 201 1.12 13.85 3.03
C CYS A 201 -0.16 14.38 3.70
N LEU A 202 -0.90 13.52 4.39
CA LEU A 202 -2.09 13.88 5.16
C LEU A 202 -1.79 14.93 6.25
N ASP A 203 -0.62 14.85 6.88
CA ASP A 203 -0.22 15.79 7.95
C ASP A 203 0.19 17.17 7.40
N LEU A 204 0.51 17.24 6.09
CA LEU A 204 0.86 18.47 5.39
C LEU A 204 -0.37 19.24 4.86
N LEU A 205 -1.56 18.61 4.88
CA LEU A 205 -2.81 19.23 4.48
C LEU A 205 -3.41 20.04 5.63
N ASP A 206 -4.10 21.13 5.31
CA ASP A 206 -4.95 21.81 6.29
C ASP A 206 -6.16 20.96 6.69
N ASP A 207 -6.80 21.30 7.80
CA ASP A 207 -7.91 20.53 8.36
C ASP A 207 -9.12 20.46 7.41
N THR A 208 -9.38 21.53 6.66
CA THR A 208 -10.50 21.59 5.70
C THR A 208 -10.25 20.62 4.55
N ARG A 209 -9.04 20.65 3.99
CA ARG A 209 -8.65 19.74 2.90
C ARG A 209 -8.66 18.30 3.37
N ARG A 210 -8.09 18.03 4.53
CA ARG A 210 -8.04 16.67 5.13
C ARG A 210 -9.46 16.13 5.36
N ALA A 211 -10.35 16.92 5.91
CA ALA A 211 -11.75 16.53 6.17
C ALA A 211 -12.58 16.31 4.88
N SER A 212 -12.14 16.85 3.75
CA SER A 212 -12.82 16.68 2.45
C SER A 212 -12.46 15.40 1.71
N LEU A 213 -11.43 14.67 2.17
CA LEU A 213 -10.99 13.44 1.53
C LEU A 213 -11.97 12.29 1.78
N ALA A 214 -12.24 11.50 0.75
CA ALA A 214 -12.96 10.25 0.92
C ALA A 214 -12.09 9.23 1.69
N PRO A 215 -12.71 8.30 2.45
CA PRO A 215 -11.98 7.24 3.12
C PRO A 215 -11.32 6.31 2.10
N THR A 216 -10.22 5.66 2.51
CA THR A 216 -9.46 4.81 1.60
C THR A 216 -9.88 3.34 1.67
N THR A 217 -10.45 2.88 2.78
CA THR A 217 -10.89 1.49 2.91
C THR A 217 -12.24 1.38 3.60
N ARG A 218 -12.87 0.22 3.43
CA ARG A 218 -14.10 -0.19 4.14
C ARG A 218 -13.99 -1.60 4.69
N ASN A 219 -14.83 -1.93 5.66
CA ASN A 219 -14.99 -3.32 6.07
C ASN A 219 -15.55 -4.18 4.90
N ALA A 220 -15.05 -5.41 4.78
CA ALA A 220 -15.38 -6.32 3.68
C ALA A 220 -16.40 -7.41 4.06
N ASP A 221 -16.91 -7.42 5.29
CA ASP A 221 -17.86 -8.40 5.82
C ASP A 221 -19.28 -8.22 5.28
N ILE A 222 -19.61 -7.01 4.80
CA ILE A 222 -20.88 -6.69 4.15
C ILE A 222 -20.63 -6.03 2.79
N PRO A 223 -21.59 -6.10 1.83
CA PRO A 223 -21.57 -5.24 0.66
C PRO A 223 -21.51 -3.76 1.07
N TYR A 224 -20.82 -2.93 0.29
CA TYR A 224 -20.70 -1.52 0.61
C TYR A 224 -22.07 -0.84 0.75
N ASP A 225 -22.24 -0.19 1.87
CA ASP A 225 -23.42 0.61 2.23
C ASP A 225 -22.93 1.89 2.92
N PRO A 226 -23.14 3.09 2.33
CA PRO A 226 -22.65 4.34 2.90
C PRO A 226 -23.12 4.64 4.33
N GLU A 227 -24.26 4.05 4.76
CA GLU A 227 -24.82 4.27 6.09
C GLU A 227 -24.36 3.23 7.13
N ARG A 228 -23.80 2.10 6.68
CA ARG A 228 -23.52 0.95 7.54
C ARG A 228 -22.07 0.48 7.50
N SER A 229 -21.37 0.74 6.40
CA SER A 229 -19.99 0.31 6.27
C SER A 229 -19.07 1.15 7.14
N LEU A 230 -18.22 0.48 7.91
CA LEU A 230 -17.10 1.15 8.59
C LEU A 230 -16.03 1.50 7.56
N CYS A 231 -15.76 2.78 7.42
CA CYS A 231 -14.75 3.30 6.49
C CYS A 231 -13.63 3.99 7.26
N LEU A 232 -12.40 3.74 6.84
CA LEU A 232 -11.18 4.27 7.45
C LEU A 232 -10.21 4.80 6.39
N THR A 233 -9.17 5.50 6.82
CA THR A 233 -8.06 5.91 5.97
C THR A 233 -6.80 5.20 6.44
N VAL A 234 -6.40 4.16 5.70
CA VAL A 234 -5.23 3.31 6.00
C VAL A 234 -4.19 3.36 4.89
N ASP A 235 -4.57 3.85 3.72
CA ASP A 235 -3.70 4.03 2.55
C ASP A 235 -3.23 5.48 2.48
N GLY A 236 -1.99 5.69 2.08
CA GLY A 236 -1.45 7.03 1.96
C GLY A 236 0.00 7.05 1.51
N PHE A 237 0.59 8.23 1.58
CA PHE A 237 1.98 8.47 1.21
C PHE A 237 2.74 9.21 2.31
N LEU A 238 3.98 8.75 2.51
CA LEU A 238 5.06 9.48 3.18
C LEU A 238 5.96 10.09 2.13
N ILE A 239 6.42 11.31 2.34
CA ILE A 239 7.41 11.98 1.50
C ILE A 239 8.51 12.59 2.33
N SER A 240 9.72 12.65 1.77
CA SER A 240 10.85 13.33 2.37
C SER A 240 10.79 14.85 2.17
N ASP A 241 11.43 15.61 3.04
CA ASP A 241 11.39 17.10 3.06
C ASP A 241 11.94 17.74 1.78
N ASN A 242 12.72 17.00 0.99
CA ASN A 242 13.20 17.44 -0.32
C ASN A 242 12.20 17.15 -1.47
N ILE A 243 10.99 16.73 -1.13
CA ILE A 243 9.85 16.56 -2.04
C ILE A 243 8.75 17.54 -1.65
N GLU A 244 8.28 18.33 -2.60
CA GLU A 244 7.15 19.23 -2.44
C GLU A 244 5.84 18.50 -2.73
N LEU A 245 4.91 18.54 -1.78
CA LEU A 245 3.53 18.11 -2.01
C LEU A 245 2.82 19.16 -2.88
N VAL A 246 2.44 18.79 -4.10
CA VAL A 246 1.70 19.68 -5.01
C VAL A 246 0.20 19.47 -4.87
N ASP A 247 -0.26 18.21 -4.87
CA ASP A 247 -1.67 17.86 -4.64
C ASP A 247 -1.78 16.45 -4.03
N TYR A 248 -2.88 16.22 -3.33
CA TYR A 248 -3.20 14.94 -2.70
C TYR A 248 -4.71 14.72 -2.72
N SER A 249 -5.14 13.55 -3.17
CA SER A 249 -6.56 13.21 -3.21
C SER A 249 -6.80 11.72 -3.00
N THR A 250 -7.97 11.37 -2.50
CA THR A 250 -8.53 10.03 -2.55
C THR A 250 -9.58 10.00 -3.65
N ILE A 251 -9.47 9.05 -4.56
CA ILE A 251 -10.38 8.90 -5.69
C ILE A 251 -11.56 8.05 -5.23
N ASP A 252 -12.68 8.72 -4.96
CA ASP A 252 -13.90 8.02 -4.52
C ASP A 252 -14.53 7.26 -5.68
N THR A 253 -14.32 5.95 -5.70
CA THR A 253 -14.93 5.02 -6.67
C THR A 253 -16.24 4.43 -6.16
N GLY A 254 -16.67 4.80 -4.95
CA GLY A 254 -17.75 4.12 -4.22
C GLY A 254 -17.38 2.67 -3.91
N PHE A 255 -16.10 2.37 -3.77
CA PHE A 255 -15.57 1.02 -3.55
C PHE A 255 -16.05 -0.02 -4.57
N ARG A 256 -16.19 0.43 -5.83
CA ARG A 256 -16.79 -0.40 -6.89
C ARG A 256 -15.87 -1.54 -7.32
N TRP A 257 -14.56 -1.30 -7.35
CA TRP A 257 -13.59 -2.23 -7.91
C TRP A 257 -12.68 -2.88 -6.88
N SER A 258 -12.70 -2.36 -5.67
CA SER A 258 -11.91 -2.85 -4.53
C SER A 258 -12.61 -2.40 -3.24
N ASP A 259 -12.30 -3.01 -2.12
CA ASP A 259 -12.60 -2.50 -0.78
C ASP A 259 -11.67 -1.35 -0.36
N HIS A 260 -10.76 -0.94 -1.26
CA HIS A 260 -9.96 0.27 -1.13
C HIS A 260 -10.21 1.24 -2.29
N ASN A 261 -10.18 2.53 -1.98
CA ASN A 261 -10.17 3.62 -2.95
C ASN A 261 -8.73 4.01 -3.28
N PRO A 262 -8.40 4.35 -4.56
CA PRO A 262 -7.07 4.84 -4.92
C PRO A 262 -6.73 6.15 -4.24
N VAL A 263 -5.47 6.29 -3.84
CA VAL A 263 -4.90 7.55 -3.35
C VAL A 263 -3.94 8.10 -4.40
N MET A 264 -4.06 9.39 -4.72
CA MET A 264 -3.24 10.07 -5.70
C MET A 264 -2.41 11.17 -5.07
N LEU A 265 -1.11 11.14 -5.33
CA LEU A 265 -0.13 12.13 -4.92
C LEU A 265 0.47 12.80 -6.17
N THR A 266 0.43 14.13 -6.22
CA THR A 266 1.21 14.92 -7.18
C THR A 266 2.32 15.63 -6.41
N PHE A 267 3.56 15.48 -6.90
CA PHE A 267 4.73 15.97 -6.19
C PHE A 267 5.77 16.58 -7.13
N ARG A 268 6.71 17.31 -6.57
CA ARG A 268 7.87 17.86 -7.25
C ARG A 268 9.13 17.61 -6.44
N LEU A 269 10.18 17.16 -7.11
CA LEU A 269 11.51 17.06 -6.49
C LEU A 269 12.12 18.45 -6.36
N LEU A 270 12.51 18.83 -5.15
CA LEU A 270 13.19 20.10 -4.90
C LEU A 270 14.66 19.96 -5.28
N GLN A 271 15.20 20.98 -5.95
CA GLN A 271 16.64 21.03 -6.22
C GLN A 271 17.40 21.23 -4.92
N GLN A 272 18.42 20.41 -4.72
CA GLN A 272 19.37 20.52 -3.60
C GLN A 272 20.68 21.14 -4.06
#